data_bd1db7457c5b99a33e2089b2113524cb
#
_entry.id   bd1db7457c5b99a33e2089b2113524cb
#
_cell.length_a   1.000
_cell.length_b   1.000
_cell.length_c   1.000
_cell.angle_alpha   90.00
_cell.angle_beta   90.00
_cell.angle_gamma   90.00
#
_symmetry.space_group_name_H-M   'P 1'
#
loop_
_entity.id
_entity.type
_entity.pdbx_description
1 polymer ?
#
loop_
_entity_poly.entity_id
_entity_poly.type
_entity_poly.pdbx_seq_one_letter_code
_entity_poly.pdbx_strand_id
1 'polypeptide(L)'
;MKTTMIIASALLALASGSAFSAELKVGSANMPSYLDPGRDHSNVGSQFYYNTFDVLIDKDADKAESSFRPGLATEWKLIEPTVMELKLREDVYFQNGDKMTADDVIFSLNRMFQPAFKPYIVRAKDRLGNFDRAEKVDDYTIRIVAKRPEPLWETLINMQQLMIVPEKYIKGLTGDPQVAEDSDYEAFSLAPVGTGPYRISQFIPGEKIVWERQEQFWGDKAPFDKVSVSYIPEMASRITALKNKEVDLITNVPPDQLSTIEADSNLKVASNVTPLFHVLIFNTQNEVMKNPKFRQALSLAVDRDTLNEALWQGKAVVPSTHTYKQFGELYMPELNTFEYDLEKAKKLLAESGYNGEEIRMDTSAVYYTNGLLAMQAVAEMWNNIGIKTRINVDDKWTGNDPTMMVRNWSNPMYFADPFGSFGVMWAPGGPSEGEGRFKPDEAYGKTWEKFRFSDKVADRKAAYAELMDRIKQDPPFLVLYEPFESWAMQKGIQWGPKPGHIPYVLDFRAGSITVASN
;
A
#
# COMPACT_ATOMS: atom_id res chain seq x y z
N MET A 1 -44.81 -31.20 68.72
CA MET A 1 -44.71 -30.84 67.32
C MET A 1 -43.57 -29.83 67.17
N LYS A 2 -42.41 -30.28 66.67
CA LYS A 2 -41.24 -29.43 66.42
C LYS A 2 -41.14 -29.17 64.92
N THR A 3 -41.30 -27.92 64.53
CA THR A 3 -41.23 -27.51 63.12
C THR A 3 -39.76 -27.10 62.86
N THR A 4 -39.09 -27.86 62.02
CA THR A 4 -37.71 -27.60 61.61
C THR A 4 -37.72 -26.70 60.37
N MET A 5 -37.15 -25.50 60.49
CA MET A 5 -37.02 -24.53 59.39
C MET A 5 -35.68 -24.78 58.64
N ILE A 6 -35.75 -25.20 57.39
CA ILE A 6 -34.59 -25.41 56.53
C ILE A 6 -34.31 -24.07 55.85
N ILE A 7 -33.17 -23.43 56.19
CA ILE A 7 -32.65 -22.27 55.49
C ILE A 7 -31.78 -22.76 54.31
N ALA A 8 -32.25 -22.56 53.11
CA ALA A 8 -31.49 -22.81 51.89
C ALA A 8 -30.60 -21.59 51.59
N SER A 9 -29.32 -21.70 51.85
CA SER A 9 -28.33 -20.69 51.44
C SER A 9 -27.98 -20.89 50.00
N ALA A 10 -28.46 -20.00 49.10
CA ALA A 10 -28.02 -19.93 47.70
C ALA A 10 -26.65 -19.25 47.65
N LEU A 11 -25.60 -20.03 47.40
CA LEU A 11 -24.28 -19.50 47.01
C LEU A 11 -24.38 -19.02 45.55
N LEU A 12 -24.44 -17.71 45.36
CA LEU A 12 -24.12 -17.10 44.06
C LEU A 12 -22.59 -17.17 43.90
N ALA A 13 -22.15 -18.14 43.12
CA ALA A 13 -20.77 -18.16 42.61
C ALA A 13 -20.66 -17.06 41.53
N LEU A 14 -20.11 -15.90 41.91
CA LEU A 14 -19.58 -14.91 41.00
C LEU A 14 -18.38 -15.55 40.30
N ALA A 15 -18.60 -16.13 39.12
CA ALA A 15 -17.54 -16.45 38.21
C ALA A 15 -16.95 -15.13 37.68
N SER A 16 -16.02 -14.55 38.44
CA SER A 16 -15.09 -13.56 37.91
C SER A 16 -14.19 -14.31 36.90
N GLY A 17 -14.68 -14.41 35.68
CA GLY A 17 -13.84 -14.77 34.55
C GLY A 17 -12.73 -13.74 34.48
N SER A 18 -11.52 -14.13 34.86
CA SER A 18 -10.32 -13.39 34.53
C SER A 18 -10.31 -13.26 33.02
N ALA A 19 -10.68 -12.08 32.51
CA ALA A 19 -10.47 -11.76 31.12
C ALA A 19 -8.94 -11.78 30.93
N PHE A 20 -8.43 -12.91 30.45
CA PHE A 20 -7.06 -12.94 29.95
C PHE A 20 -6.96 -11.87 28.88
N SER A 21 -6.13 -10.87 29.10
CA SER A 21 -5.77 -9.87 28.09
C SER A 21 -5.26 -10.63 26.87
N ALA A 22 -6.05 -10.62 25.79
CA ALA A 22 -5.67 -11.31 24.58
C ALA A 22 -4.63 -10.44 23.85
N GLU A 23 -3.39 -10.88 23.82
CA GLU A 23 -2.32 -10.27 23.03
C GLU A 23 -2.16 -11.04 21.70
N LEU A 24 -2.10 -10.31 20.58
CA LEU A 24 -1.69 -10.83 19.28
C LEU A 24 -0.22 -10.45 19.04
N LYS A 25 0.61 -11.44 18.73
CA LYS A 25 2.03 -11.24 18.42
C LYS A 25 2.30 -11.56 16.95
N VAL A 26 2.90 -10.61 16.23
CA VAL A 26 3.17 -10.73 14.79
C VAL A 26 4.67 -10.62 14.52
N GLY A 27 5.21 -11.56 13.74
CA GLY A 27 6.55 -11.49 13.17
C GLY A 27 6.49 -10.93 11.74
N SER A 28 6.96 -9.70 11.56
CA SER A 28 6.92 -9.04 10.25
C SER A 28 8.27 -9.05 9.55
N ALA A 29 8.26 -9.25 8.22
CA ALA A 29 9.44 -9.12 7.37
C ALA A 29 9.89 -7.66 7.21
N ASN A 30 8.99 -6.71 7.45
CA ASN A 30 9.21 -5.28 7.24
C ASN A 30 8.73 -4.48 8.46
N MET A 31 9.37 -3.32 8.70
CA MET A 31 9.03 -2.41 9.78
C MET A 31 9.19 -0.97 9.31
N PRO A 32 8.22 -0.07 9.55
CA PRO A 32 8.33 1.32 9.13
C PRO A 32 9.33 2.10 10.00
N SER A 33 9.90 3.14 9.41
CA SER A 33 10.73 4.11 10.14
C SER A 33 9.90 5.23 10.75
N TYR A 34 8.70 5.46 10.22
CA TYR A 34 7.77 6.52 10.61
C TYR A 34 6.34 6.00 10.61
N LEU A 35 5.48 6.59 11.41
CA LEU A 35 4.04 6.29 11.47
C LEU A 35 3.18 7.56 11.35
N ASP A 36 3.54 8.47 10.46
CA ASP A 36 2.71 9.60 10.05
C ASP A 36 2.18 9.36 8.64
N PRO A 37 0.85 9.20 8.43
CA PRO A 37 0.28 8.95 7.10
C PRO A 37 0.50 10.10 6.12
N GLY A 38 0.74 11.33 6.61
CA GLY A 38 1.09 12.48 5.80
C GLY A 38 2.58 12.56 5.42
N ARG A 39 3.45 11.81 6.11
CA ARG A 39 4.91 11.86 5.90
C ARG A 39 5.45 10.61 5.23
N ASP A 40 4.98 9.43 5.58
CA ASP A 40 5.44 8.16 5.01
C ASP A 40 4.43 7.59 4.03
N HIS A 41 4.80 7.57 2.76
CA HIS A 41 4.03 6.98 1.65
C HIS A 41 4.64 5.66 1.17
N SER A 42 5.47 5.03 2.00
CA SER A 42 6.05 3.73 1.66
C SER A 42 5.01 2.61 1.72
N ASN A 43 5.26 1.56 0.94
CA ASN A 43 4.44 0.34 1.04
C ASN A 43 4.61 -0.35 2.40
N VAL A 44 5.68 -0.03 3.14
CA VAL A 44 5.93 -0.56 4.49
C VAL A 44 5.04 0.15 5.51
N GLY A 45 5.02 1.48 5.56
CA GLY A 45 4.16 2.24 6.48
C GLY A 45 2.68 1.97 6.24
N SER A 46 2.28 1.86 4.98
CA SER A 46 0.91 1.57 4.55
C SER A 46 0.31 0.29 5.17
N GLN A 47 1.15 -0.66 5.59
CA GLN A 47 0.69 -1.89 6.23
C GLN A 47 0.04 -1.67 7.60
N PHE A 48 0.41 -0.59 8.31
CA PHE A 48 0.13 -0.46 9.74
C PHE A 48 -0.87 0.65 10.09
N TYR A 49 -1.13 1.60 9.19
CA TYR A 49 -1.89 2.82 9.49
C TYR A 49 -3.31 2.58 9.96
N TYR A 50 -4.03 1.62 9.39
CA TYR A 50 -5.44 1.38 9.73
C TYR A 50 -5.69 0.98 11.18
N ASN A 51 -4.67 0.56 11.91
CA ASN A 51 -4.81 0.26 13.33
C ASN A 51 -4.87 1.53 14.21
N THR A 52 -4.22 2.61 13.77
CA THR A 52 -4.08 3.87 14.52
C THR A 52 -4.97 4.98 13.99
N PHE A 53 -5.26 5.00 12.67
CA PHE A 53 -5.94 6.11 12.00
C PHE A 53 -7.15 5.65 11.21
N ASP A 54 -8.04 6.59 10.93
CA ASP A 54 -9.22 6.40 10.08
C ASP A 54 -9.26 7.41 8.94
N VAL A 55 -10.03 7.07 7.90
CA VAL A 55 -10.33 7.89 6.73
C VAL A 55 -11.74 8.48 6.83
N LEU A 56 -12.02 9.52 6.06
CA LEU A 56 -13.35 10.13 6.00
C LEU A 56 -14.40 9.20 5.38
N ILE A 57 -14.07 8.66 4.21
CA ILE A 57 -14.90 7.71 3.47
C ILE A 57 -14.12 6.40 3.47
N ASP A 58 -14.69 5.35 4.04
CA ASP A 58 -14.03 4.04 4.11
C ASP A 58 -14.39 3.18 2.91
N LYS A 59 -13.53 2.23 2.59
CA LYS A 59 -13.76 1.25 1.54
C LYS A 59 -14.38 -0.02 2.13
N ASP A 60 -15.34 -0.60 1.43
CA ASP A 60 -15.83 -1.95 1.74
C ASP A 60 -14.75 -2.97 1.35
N ALA A 61 -13.91 -3.31 2.33
CA ALA A 61 -12.75 -4.15 2.13
C ALA A 61 -13.10 -5.60 1.73
N ASP A 62 -14.33 -6.03 1.91
CA ASP A 62 -14.80 -7.37 1.52
C ASP A 62 -15.14 -7.45 0.02
N LYS A 63 -15.21 -6.29 -0.68
CA LYS A 63 -15.44 -6.20 -2.12
C LYS A 63 -14.18 -5.84 -2.88
N ALA A 64 -13.94 -6.51 -4.01
CA ALA A 64 -12.82 -6.22 -4.89
C ALA A 64 -13.01 -4.90 -5.66
N GLU A 65 -14.23 -4.60 -6.05
CA GLU A 65 -14.62 -3.38 -6.75
C GLU A 65 -14.70 -2.17 -5.82
N SER A 66 -14.61 -0.96 -6.37
CA SER A 66 -14.74 0.28 -5.59
C SER A 66 -16.16 0.41 -5.03
N SER A 67 -16.29 0.17 -3.75
CA SER A 67 -17.51 0.31 -2.97
C SER A 67 -17.17 1.04 -1.68
N PHE A 68 -17.91 2.09 -1.36
CA PHE A 68 -17.63 2.99 -0.25
C PHE A 68 -18.69 2.92 0.82
N ARG A 69 -18.28 3.13 2.06
CA ARG A 69 -19.13 3.16 3.25
C ARG A 69 -18.70 4.32 4.17
N PRO A 70 -19.58 4.75 5.08
CA PRO A 70 -19.23 5.75 6.07
C PRO A 70 -18.00 5.34 6.90
N GLY A 71 -17.02 6.26 6.99
CA GLY A 71 -15.91 6.25 7.92
C GLY A 71 -16.10 7.35 8.97
N LEU A 72 -15.18 8.33 9.03
CA LEU A 72 -15.35 9.51 9.89
C LEU A 72 -16.37 10.50 9.32
N ALA A 73 -16.69 10.44 8.03
CA ALA A 73 -17.85 11.09 7.45
C ALA A 73 -19.04 10.12 7.42
N THR A 74 -20.21 10.57 7.85
CA THR A 74 -21.46 9.80 7.85
C THR A 74 -22.21 9.92 6.53
N GLU A 75 -22.08 11.06 5.86
CA GLU A 75 -22.70 11.39 4.59
C GLU A 75 -21.77 12.25 3.75
N TRP A 76 -21.87 12.15 2.43
CA TRP A 76 -21.20 13.03 1.48
C TRP A 76 -22.04 13.22 0.24
N LYS A 77 -21.92 14.38 -0.39
CA LYS A 77 -22.60 14.70 -1.64
C LYS A 77 -21.81 15.70 -2.46
N LEU A 78 -21.82 15.54 -3.76
CA LEU A 78 -21.31 16.54 -4.69
C LEU A 78 -22.36 17.65 -4.81
N ILE A 79 -22.05 18.86 -4.33
CA ILE A 79 -22.96 20.02 -4.38
C ILE A 79 -22.71 20.87 -5.62
N GLU A 80 -21.50 20.83 -6.17
CA GLU A 80 -21.08 21.40 -7.45
C GLU A 80 -20.07 20.43 -8.10
N PRO A 81 -19.82 20.49 -9.42
CA PRO A 81 -18.85 19.62 -10.07
C PRO A 81 -17.44 19.63 -9.46
N THR A 82 -17.12 20.70 -8.72
CA THR A 82 -15.83 20.91 -8.07
C THR A 82 -15.91 20.98 -6.55
N VAL A 83 -17.07 20.72 -5.93
CA VAL A 83 -17.25 20.87 -4.49
C VAL A 83 -18.00 19.67 -3.91
N MET A 84 -17.36 18.93 -3.03
CA MET A 84 -17.98 17.87 -2.23
C MET A 84 -18.17 18.34 -0.79
N GLU A 85 -19.39 18.20 -0.29
CA GLU A 85 -19.75 18.45 1.11
C GLU A 85 -19.81 17.14 1.87
N LEU A 86 -19.20 17.09 3.06
CA LEU A 86 -19.17 15.93 3.95
C LEU A 86 -19.70 16.30 5.32
N LYS A 87 -20.53 15.43 5.91
CA LYS A 87 -20.96 15.49 7.30
C LYS A 87 -20.11 14.55 8.13
N LEU A 88 -19.54 15.04 9.21
CA LEU A 88 -18.65 14.32 10.10
C LEU A 88 -19.42 13.65 11.24
N ARG A 89 -18.85 12.59 11.80
CA ARG A 89 -19.29 12.01 13.08
C ARG A 89 -19.10 12.99 14.22
N GLU A 90 -20.00 12.95 15.19
CA GLU A 90 -19.93 13.76 16.41
C GLU A 90 -19.43 12.95 17.63
N ASP A 91 -19.24 11.65 17.48
CA ASP A 91 -18.90 10.70 18.54
C ASP A 91 -17.43 10.21 18.49
N VAL A 92 -16.59 10.90 17.71
CA VAL A 92 -15.19 10.51 17.52
C VAL A 92 -14.26 11.24 18.49
N TYR A 93 -13.37 10.48 19.15
CA TYR A 93 -12.30 11.00 19.99
C TYR A 93 -10.96 10.47 19.50
N PHE A 94 -9.95 11.33 19.52
CA PHE A 94 -8.58 10.90 19.34
C PHE A 94 -8.08 10.11 20.55
N GLN A 95 -7.03 9.33 20.33
CA GLN A 95 -6.42 8.48 21.37
C GLN A 95 -5.80 9.27 22.55
N ASN A 96 -5.60 10.58 22.41
CA ASN A 96 -5.20 11.50 23.47
C ASN A 96 -6.38 12.09 24.27
N GLY A 97 -7.63 11.73 23.90
CA GLY A 97 -8.86 12.20 24.55
C GLY A 97 -9.48 13.47 23.96
N ASP A 98 -8.83 14.13 23.02
CA ASP A 98 -9.41 15.29 22.32
C ASP A 98 -10.57 14.85 21.42
N LYS A 99 -11.66 15.63 21.38
CA LYS A 99 -12.78 15.37 20.47
C LYS A 99 -12.44 15.86 19.06
N MET A 100 -12.68 15.00 18.04
CA MET A 100 -12.50 15.38 16.64
C MET A 100 -13.55 16.41 16.20
N THR A 101 -13.11 17.41 15.46
CA THR A 101 -13.94 18.43 14.83
C THR A 101 -13.53 18.67 13.38
N ALA A 102 -14.30 19.54 12.70
CA ALA A 102 -13.98 19.98 11.34
C ALA A 102 -12.58 20.61 11.22
N ASP A 103 -12.09 21.25 12.29
CA ASP A 103 -10.75 21.88 12.26
C ASP A 103 -9.65 20.84 12.08
N ASP A 104 -9.73 19.69 12.79
CA ASP A 104 -8.77 18.57 12.64
C ASP A 104 -8.82 17.97 11.24
N VAL A 105 -10.03 17.82 10.70
CA VAL A 105 -10.24 17.27 9.35
C VAL A 105 -9.65 18.22 8.29
N ILE A 106 -9.97 19.51 8.36
CA ILE A 106 -9.45 20.54 7.45
C ILE A 106 -7.93 20.62 7.53
N PHE A 107 -7.36 20.59 8.73
CA PHE A 107 -5.92 20.55 8.94
C PHE A 107 -5.28 19.34 8.24
N SER A 108 -5.84 18.14 8.48
CA SER A 108 -5.32 16.90 7.91
C SER A 108 -5.35 16.89 6.38
N LEU A 109 -6.45 17.36 5.78
CA LEU A 109 -6.60 17.47 4.34
C LEU A 109 -5.67 18.53 3.74
N ASN A 110 -5.61 19.71 4.35
CA ASN A 110 -4.80 20.80 3.81
C ASN A 110 -3.30 20.54 3.92
N ARG A 111 -2.83 19.75 4.88
CA ARG A 111 -1.45 19.21 4.89
C ARG A 111 -1.09 18.53 3.57
N MET A 112 -2.07 17.91 2.90
CA MET A 112 -1.87 17.14 1.66
C MET A 112 -2.26 17.91 0.40
N PHE A 113 -3.10 18.94 0.49
CA PHE A 113 -3.57 19.71 -0.65
C PHE A 113 -2.71 20.95 -0.91
N GLN A 114 -2.15 21.55 0.15
CA GLN A 114 -1.49 22.84 0.09
C GLN A 114 0.02 22.72 0.26
N PRO A 115 0.82 23.15 -0.74
CA PRO A 115 2.28 23.08 -0.68
C PRO A 115 2.92 23.89 0.46
N ALA A 116 2.17 24.81 1.07
CA ALA A 116 2.63 25.59 2.21
C ALA A 116 2.82 24.76 3.48
N PHE A 117 2.10 23.65 3.60
CA PHE A 117 2.26 22.72 4.73
C PHE A 117 3.44 21.78 4.48
N LYS A 118 4.28 21.59 5.49
CA LYS A 118 5.33 20.58 5.49
C LYS A 118 4.99 19.49 6.54
N PRO A 119 5.44 18.26 6.36
CA PRO A 119 6.10 17.75 5.18
C PRO A 119 5.09 17.55 4.04
N TYR A 120 5.17 18.39 3.02
CA TYR A 120 4.39 18.21 1.81
C TYR A 120 5.14 17.27 0.87
N ILE A 121 4.62 16.08 0.68
CA ILE A 121 5.30 15.06 -0.11
C ILE A 121 4.90 15.20 -1.58
N VAL A 122 5.89 15.36 -2.45
CA VAL A 122 5.70 15.48 -3.91
C VAL A 122 4.83 14.37 -4.47
N ARG A 123 4.93 13.14 -3.93
CA ARG A 123 4.09 11.99 -4.34
C ARG A 123 2.60 12.16 -4.06
N ALA A 124 2.21 12.96 -3.06
CA ALA A 124 0.81 13.28 -2.83
C ALA A 124 0.28 14.26 -3.87
N LYS A 125 1.12 15.19 -4.33
CA LYS A 125 0.78 16.19 -5.34
C LYS A 125 0.22 15.54 -6.61
N ASP A 126 0.81 14.46 -7.06
CA ASP A 126 0.42 13.82 -8.32
C ASP A 126 -0.99 13.23 -8.26
N ARG A 127 -1.38 12.70 -7.11
CA ARG A 127 -2.70 12.09 -6.89
C ARG A 127 -3.75 13.10 -6.43
N LEU A 128 -3.38 14.00 -5.53
CA LEU A 128 -4.27 14.94 -4.87
C LEU A 128 -4.17 16.36 -5.41
N GLY A 129 -3.33 16.60 -6.40
CA GLY A 129 -3.04 17.94 -6.96
C GLY A 129 -4.23 18.64 -7.61
N ASN A 130 -5.34 17.91 -7.87
CA ASN A 130 -6.59 18.52 -8.31
C ASN A 130 -7.38 19.14 -7.15
N PHE A 131 -7.17 18.69 -5.91
CA PHE A 131 -7.77 19.34 -4.74
C PHE A 131 -7.04 20.66 -4.44
N ASP A 132 -7.83 21.67 -4.09
CA ASP A 132 -7.32 23.01 -3.76
C ASP A 132 -7.24 23.19 -2.26
N ARG A 133 -8.36 22.96 -1.57
CA ARG A 133 -8.48 23.14 -0.13
C ARG A 133 -9.69 22.43 0.45
N ALA A 134 -9.69 22.32 1.78
CA ALA A 134 -10.87 21.99 2.58
C ALA A 134 -11.31 23.25 3.36
N GLU A 135 -12.63 23.42 3.49
CA GLU A 135 -13.27 24.58 4.11
C GLU A 135 -14.25 24.15 5.19
N LYS A 136 -14.33 24.92 6.28
CA LYS A 136 -15.30 24.72 7.36
C LYS A 136 -16.66 25.30 7.00
N VAL A 137 -17.72 24.53 7.17
CA VAL A 137 -19.09 25.02 7.14
C VAL A 137 -19.59 25.22 8.57
N ASP A 138 -19.42 24.19 9.42
CA ASP A 138 -19.65 24.21 10.85
C ASP A 138 -18.71 23.19 11.53
N ASP A 139 -18.89 22.92 12.84
CA ASP A 139 -18.00 22.04 13.59
C ASP A 139 -18.02 20.57 13.13
N TYR A 140 -19.03 20.16 12.36
CA TYR A 140 -19.19 18.79 11.86
C TYR A 140 -19.57 18.73 10.37
N THR A 141 -19.40 19.83 9.64
CA THR A 141 -19.61 19.88 8.20
C THR A 141 -18.44 20.60 7.52
N ILE A 142 -17.89 19.96 6.50
CA ILE A 142 -16.80 20.51 5.70
C ILE A 142 -17.13 20.48 4.21
N ARG A 143 -16.42 21.25 3.43
CA ARG A 143 -16.36 21.16 1.97
C ARG A 143 -14.94 20.92 1.50
N ILE A 144 -14.79 20.05 0.52
CA ILE A 144 -13.55 19.87 -0.22
C ILE A 144 -13.76 20.50 -1.59
N VAL A 145 -12.84 21.40 -1.97
CA VAL A 145 -12.87 22.13 -3.23
C VAL A 145 -11.78 21.60 -4.14
N ALA A 146 -12.16 21.24 -5.36
CA ALA A 146 -11.24 20.86 -6.44
C ALA A 146 -11.06 22.01 -7.43
N LYS A 147 -9.91 22.09 -8.09
CA LYS A 147 -9.56 23.10 -9.10
C LYS A 147 -10.36 22.95 -10.39
N ARG A 148 -10.79 21.71 -10.68
CA ARG A 148 -11.65 21.33 -11.82
C ARG A 148 -12.46 20.09 -11.48
N PRO A 149 -13.51 19.72 -12.24
CA PRO A 149 -14.30 18.52 -11.97
C PRO A 149 -13.44 17.28 -11.74
N GLU A 150 -13.75 16.52 -10.69
CA GLU A 150 -13.00 15.34 -10.27
C GLU A 150 -13.85 14.07 -10.47
N PRO A 151 -13.46 13.13 -11.35
CA PRO A 151 -14.23 11.91 -11.56
C PRO A 151 -14.02 10.84 -10.47
N LEU A 152 -13.04 10.98 -9.58
CA LEU A 152 -12.62 9.97 -8.61
C LEU A 152 -12.71 10.46 -7.16
N TRP A 153 -13.75 11.22 -6.81
CA TRP A 153 -13.90 11.86 -5.51
C TRP A 153 -13.73 10.90 -4.33
N GLU A 154 -14.62 9.91 -4.19
CA GLU A 154 -14.61 8.98 -3.04
C GLU A 154 -13.30 8.18 -3.00
N THR A 155 -12.84 7.76 -4.17
CA THR A 155 -11.61 6.99 -4.34
C THR A 155 -10.39 7.75 -3.82
N LEU A 156 -10.30 9.05 -4.10
CA LEU A 156 -9.16 9.87 -3.66
C LEU A 156 -9.29 10.27 -2.18
N ILE A 157 -10.51 10.53 -1.70
CA ILE A 157 -10.74 10.87 -0.29
C ILE A 157 -10.50 9.66 0.64
N ASN A 158 -10.65 8.44 0.13
CA ASN A 158 -10.30 7.21 0.86
C ASN A 158 -8.79 6.96 1.03
N MET A 159 -7.92 7.76 0.42
CA MET A 159 -6.47 7.50 0.49
C MET A 159 -5.92 7.61 1.90
N GLN A 160 -5.03 6.66 2.29
CA GLN A 160 -4.37 6.64 3.61
C GLN A 160 -3.65 7.94 3.95
N GLN A 161 -3.16 8.68 2.94
CA GLN A 161 -2.52 9.97 3.11
C GLN A 161 -3.47 11.05 3.67
N LEU A 162 -4.78 10.83 3.53
CA LEU A 162 -5.83 11.71 4.03
C LEU A 162 -6.45 11.21 5.35
N MET A 163 -5.80 10.29 6.04
CA MET A 163 -6.17 9.88 7.39
C MET A 163 -6.11 11.06 8.36
N ILE A 164 -7.05 11.10 9.29
CA ILE A 164 -7.26 12.26 10.15
C ILE A 164 -6.33 12.23 11.36
N VAL A 165 -5.71 13.37 11.62
CA VAL A 165 -4.76 13.59 12.72
C VAL A 165 -5.16 14.81 13.56
N PRO A 166 -4.84 14.86 14.87
CA PRO A 166 -5.27 15.95 15.74
C PRO A 166 -4.44 17.22 15.52
N GLU A 167 -5.08 18.28 15.02
CA GLU A 167 -4.44 19.57 14.73
C GLU A 167 -3.72 20.15 15.94
N LYS A 168 -4.42 20.24 17.07
CA LYS A 168 -3.89 20.82 18.31
C LYS A 168 -2.64 20.10 18.82
N TYR A 169 -2.64 18.77 18.75
CA TYR A 169 -1.51 17.96 19.19
C TYR A 169 -0.30 18.19 18.27
N ILE A 170 -0.49 18.16 16.96
CA ILE A 170 0.60 18.41 16.01
C ILE A 170 1.14 19.83 16.16
N LYS A 171 0.29 20.85 16.21
CA LYS A 171 0.72 22.25 16.45
C LYS A 171 1.47 22.42 17.77
N GLY A 172 1.12 21.67 18.79
CA GLY A 172 1.84 21.63 20.07
C GLY A 172 3.27 21.08 19.96
N LEU A 173 3.52 20.19 18.99
CA LEU A 173 4.83 19.60 18.74
C LEU A 173 5.67 20.44 17.75
N THR A 174 5.04 20.99 16.72
CA THR A 174 5.73 21.60 15.57
C THR A 174 5.69 23.14 15.58
N GLY A 175 4.83 23.75 16.39
CA GLY A 175 4.50 25.18 16.26
C GLY A 175 3.58 25.45 15.07
N ASP A 176 3.91 26.45 14.23
CA ASP A 176 3.14 26.73 13.02
C ASP A 176 3.48 25.71 11.90
N PRO A 177 2.53 24.84 11.53
CA PRO A 177 2.76 23.80 10.53
C PRO A 177 3.10 24.29 9.14
N GLN A 178 2.84 25.59 8.83
CA GLN A 178 3.19 26.16 7.52
C GLN A 178 4.67 26.52 7.40
N VAL A 179 5.35 26.71 8.52
CA VAL A 179 6.78 27.03 8.57
C VAL A 179 7.63 25.93 9.21
N ALA A 180 6.99 24.90 9.76
CA ALA A 180 7.67 23.75 10.39
C ALA A 180 8.50 22.98 9.34
N GLU A 181 9.68 22.51 9.74
CA GLU A 181 10.55 21.67 8.91
C GLU A 181 10.17 20.18 9.08
N ASP A 182 10.67 19.31 8.20
CA ASP A 182 10.37 17.88 8.23
C ASP A 182 10.76 17.22 9.57
N SER A 183 11.88 17.67 10.17
CA SER A 183 12.34 17.20 11.49
C SER A 183 11.35 17.50 12.63
N ASP A 184 10.55 18.56 12.53
CA ASP A 184 9.60 18.95 13.57
C ASP A 184 8.44 17.93 13.68
N TYR A 185 8.13 17.23 12.57
CA TYR A 185 7.14 16.16 12.54
C TYR A 185 7.67 14.80 13.03
N GLU A 186 8.96 14.68 13.34
CA GLU A 186 9.54 13.42 13.80
C GLU A 186 8.93 12.99 15.13
N ALA A 187 8.71 13.92 16.04
CA ALA A 187 8.07 13.64 17.34
C ALA A 187 6.66 13.04 17.16
N PHE A 188 5.84 13.58 16.23
CA PHE A 188 4.55 13.00 15.88
C PHE A 188 4.71 11.62 15.25
N SER A 189 5.65 11.45 14.33
CA SER A 189 5.90 10.17 13.65
C SER A 189 6.31 9.04 14.60
N LEU A 190 6.93 9.36 15.73
CA LEU A 190 7.36 8.41 16.76
C LEU A 190 6.28 8.15 17.83
N ALA A 191 5.37 9.08 18.05
CA ALA A 191 4.26 8.99 18.99
C ALA A 191 2.95 9.45 18.35
N PRO A 192 2.51 8.80 17.26
CA PRO A 192 1.34 9.25 16.53
C PRO A 192 0.06 9.04 17.32
N VAL A 193 -0.87 9.96 17.12
CA VAL A 193 -2.21 9.98 17.70
C VAL A 193 -3.22 10.03 16.56
N GLY A 194 -4.15 9.09 16.53
CA GLY A 194 -5.22 9.00 15.55
C GLY A 194 -6.57 8.73 16.21
N THR A 195 -7.54 8.33 15.38
CA THR A 195 -8.91 8.01 15.79
C THR A 195 -9.20 6.51 15.78
N GLY A 196 -8.23 5.68 15.37
CA GLY A 196 -8.40 4.24 15.14
C GLY A 196 -8.56 3.39 16.41
N PRO A 197 -8.83 2.09 16.25
CA PRO A 197 -9.18 1.19 17.35
C PRO A 197 -8.04 0.86 18.29
N TYR A 198 -6.81 1.19 17.92
CA TYR A 198 -5.62 0.94 18.73
C TYR A 198 -4.76 2.19 18.84
N ARG A 199 -4.34 2.51 20.08
CA ARG A 199 -3.32 3.54 20.35
C ARG A 199 -1.93 2.90 20.41
N ILE A 200 -0.93 3.60 19.93
CA ILE A 200 0.46 3.16 20.08
C ILE A 200 0.93 3.37 21.51
N SER A 201 1.38 2.30 22.16
CA SER A 201 2.01 2.35 23.48
C SER A 201 3.54 2.28 23.39
N GLN A 202 4.08 1.71 22.30
CA GLN A 202 5.51 1.70 22.01
C GLN A 202 5.75 1.65 20.51
N PHE A 203 6.63 2.50 20.02
CA PHE A 203 7.17 2.41 18.67
C PHE A 203 8.69 2.56 18.70
N ILE A 204 9.40 1.55 18.22
CA ILE A 204 10.85 1.56 18.01
C ILE A 204 11.06 1.37 16.51
N PRO A 205 11.44 2.43 15.76
CA PRO A 205 11.62 2.38 14.32
C PRO A 205 12.54 1.25 13.88
N GLY A 206 12.09 0.47 12.88
CA GLY A 206 12.86 -0.67 12.36
C GLY A 206 12.94 -1.88 13.30
N GLU A 207 12.25 -1.88 14.44
CA GLU A 207 12.33 -2.97 15.43
C GLU A 207 10.95 -3.47 15.88
N LYS A 208 10.10 -2.58 16.40
CA LYS A 208 8.86 -3.01 17.07
C LYS A 208 7.78 -1.93 17.08
N ILE A 209 6.52 -2.37 16.97
CA ILE A 209 5.33 -1.57 17.25
C ILE A 209 4.47 -2.34 18.27
N VAL A 210 3.98 -1.64 19.28
CA VAL A 210 3.01 -2.16 20.25
C VAL A 210 1.81 -1.24 20.28
N TRP A 211 0.65 -1.83 20.08
CA TRP A 211 -0.65 -1.19 20.20
C TRP A 211 -1.40 -1.70 21.41
N GLU A 212 -2.17 -0.82 22.05
CA GLU A 212 -3.17 -1.14 23.05
C GLU A 212 -4.53 -0.70 22.55
N ARG A 213 -5.57 -1.49 22.86
CA ARG A 213 -6.93 -1.20 22.43
C ARG A 213 -7.42 0.15 22.94
N GLN A 214 -8.08 0.91 22.08
CA GLN A 214 -8.76 2.14 22.43
C GLN A 214 -10.17 1.82 22.93
N GLU A 215 -10.45 2.09 24.22
CA GLU A 215 -11.76 1.76 24.80
C GLU A 215 -12.87 2.73 24.35
N GLN A 216 -12.53 3.96 23.96
CA GLN A 216 -13.48 4.96 23.46
C GLN A 216 -13.51 5.03 21.92
N PHE A 217 -13.27 3.90 21.26
CA PHE A 217 -13.34 3.84 19.82
C PHE A 217 -14.78 3.96 19.33
N TRP A 218 -15.01 4.75 18.27
CA TRP A 218 -16.32 5.04 17.69
C TRP A 218 -16.96 3.86 16.93
N GLY A 219 -16.15 2.88 16.53
CA GLY A 219 -16.58 1.67 15.82
C GLY A 219 -16.64 0.45 16.73
N ASP A 220 -16.68 -0.73 16.12
CA ASP A 220 -16.74 -2.00 16.84
C ASP A 220 -15.45 -2.24 17.66
N LYS A 221 -15.63 -2.78 18.87
CA LYS A 221 -14.53 -3.05 19.78
C LYS A 221 -13.53 -4.03 19.15
N ALA A 222 -12.27 -3.64 19.09
CA ALA A 222 -11.20 -4.46 18.56
C ALA A 222 -11.01 -5.75 19.39
N PRO A 223 -10.66 -6.90 18.75
CA PRO A 223 -10.68 -8.21 19.42
C PRO A 223 -9.56 -8.44 20.43
N PHE A 224 -8.42 -7.76 20.28
CA PHE A 224 -7.26 -7.92 21.16
C PHE A 224 -7.10 -6.72 22.07
N ASP A 225 -6.67 -6.95 23.32
CA ASP A 225 -6.33 -5.86 24.25
C ASP A 225 -5.00 -5.23 23.86
N LYS A 226 -4.12 -6.04 23.22
CA LYS A 226 -2.78 -5.65 22.81
C LYS A 226 -2.37 -6.33 21.52
N VAL A 227 -1.68 -5.61 20.64
CA VAL A 227 -1.04 -6.16 19.44
C VAL A 227 0.42 -5.76 19.45
N SER A 228 1.31 -6.74 19.27
CA SER A 228 2.76 -6.51 19.16
C SER A 228 3.25 -6.99 17.82
N VAL A 229 3.91 -6.12 17.04
CA VAL A 229 4.58 -6.49 15.80
C VAL A 229 6.07 -6.33 15.99
N SER A 230 6.83 -7.39 15.74
CA SER A 230 8.29 -7.41 15.84
C SER A 230 8.91 -7.59 14.45
N TYR A 231 9.99 -6.88 14.17
CA TYR A 231 10.76 -7.04 12.95
C TYR A 231 11.60 -8.31 13.04
N ILE A 232 11.34 -9.26 12.17
CA ILE A 232 12.08 -10.52 12.05
C ILE A 232 12.38 -10.73 10.56
N PRO A 233 13.46 -10.16 10.01
CA PRO A 233 13.72 -10.16 8.57
C PRO A 233 13.97 -11.56 7.99
N GLU A 234 14.60 -12.45 8.75
CA GLU A 234 14.96 -13.78 8.29
C GLU A 234 13.77 -14.74 8.31
N MET A 235 13.45 -15.36 7.17
CA MET A 235 12.31 -16.28 7.03
C MET A 235 12.40 -17.46 7.97
N ALA A 236 13.58 -18.09 8.08
CA ALA A 236 13.77 -19.23 8.98
C ALA A 236 13.50 -18.87 10.44
N SER A 237 13.91 -17.68 10.86
CA SER A 237 13.65 -17.15 12.20
C SER A 237 12.16 -16.89 12.43
N ARG A 238 11.43 -16.32 11.44
CA ARG A 238 9.97 -16.14 11.52
C ARG A 238 9.24 -17.48 11.67
N ILE A 239 9.59 -18.48 10.86
CA ILE A 239 8.98 -19.82 10.93
C ILE A 239 9.26 -20.45 12.29
N THR A 240 10.49 -20.35 12.79
CA THR A 240 10.87 -20.89 14.12
C THR A 240 10.06 -20.22 15.23
N ALA A 241 9.96 -18.88 15.23
CA ALA A 241 9.18 -18.13 16.20
C ALA A 241 7.68 -18.51 16.17
N LEU A 242 7.12 -18.76 14.97
CA LEU A 242 5.74 -19.22 14.82
C LEU A 242 5.55 -20.63 15.39
N LYS A 243 6.43 -21.58 15.08
CA LYS A 243 6.37 -22.96 15.59
C LYS A 243 6.54 -23.03 17.11
N ASN A 244 7.40 -22.18 17.67
CA ASN A 244 7.62 -22.06 19.12
C ASN A 244 6.52 -21.25 19.84
N LYS A 245 5.52 -20.71 19.10
CA LYS A 245 4.46 -19.84 19.66
C LYS A 245 4.99 -18.54 20.29
N GLU A 246 6.15 -18.11 19.86
CA GLU A 246 6.71 -16.79 20.23
C GLU A 246 5.96 -15.67 19.49
N VAL A 247 5.45 -15.98 18.29
CA VAL A 247 4.49 -15.16 17.52
C VAL A 247 3.29 -15.99 17.07
N ASP A 248 2.17 -15.32 16.82
CA ASP A 248 0.90 -15.92 16.43
C ASP A 248 0.66 -15.89 14.91
N LEU A 249 1.29 -14.91 14.22
CA LEU A 249 1.19 -14.67 12.80
C LEU A 249 2.54 -14.20 12.25
N ILE A 250 2.89 -14.66 11.03
CA ILE A 250 4.06 -14.18 10.28
C ILE A 250 3.69 -13.76 8.87
N THR A 251 4.44 -12.78 8.33
CA THR A 251 4.22 -12.22 6.98
C THR A 251 5.23 -12.75 5.96
N ASN A 252 4.91 -12.57 4.67
CA ASN A 252 5.81 -12.79 3.53
C ASN A 252 6.41 -14.20 3.50
N VAL A 253 5.56 -15.22 3.56
CA VAL A 253 5.98 -16.62 3.47
C VAL A 253 6.10 -17.01 1.99
N PRO A 254 7.28 -17.37 1.49
CA PRO A 254 7.45 -17.74 0.10
C PRO A 254 6.84 -19.15 -0.18
N PRO A 255 6.45 -19.41 -1.45
CA PRO A 255 5.73 -20.64 -1.82
C PRO A 255 6.45 -21.96 -1.46
N ASP A 256 7.78 -21.96 -1.50
CA ASP A 256 8.61 -23.14 -1.16
C ASP A 256 8.56 -23.53 0.33
N GLN A 257 8.13 -22.61 1.21
CA GLN A 257 8.00 -22.84 2.65
C GLN A 257 6.59 -23.30 3.08
N LEU A 258 5.59 -23.18 2.21
CA LEU A 258 4.19 -23.43 2.57
C LEU A 258 3.96 -24.86 3.04
N SER A 259 4.49 -25.85 2.31
CA SER A 259 4.34 -27.28 2.67
C SER A 259 4.93 -27.62 4.05
N THR A 260 6.04 -26.97 4.41
CA THR A 260 6.70 -27.14 5.73
C THR A 260 5.84 -26.60 6.88
N ILE A 261 5.08 -25.53 6.62
CA ILE A 261 4.18 -24.91 7.60
C ILE A 261 2.88 -25.73 7.69
N GLU A 262 2.29 -26.10 6.56
CA GLU A 262 1.04 -26.84 6.47
C GLU A 262 1.13 -28.27 7.03
N ALA A 263 2.35 -28.85 7.08
CA ALA A 263 2.61 -30.11 7.75
C ALA A 263 2.42 -30.05 9.27
N ASP A 264 2.47 -28.86 9.89
CA ASP A 264 2.17 -28.70 11.32
C ASP A 264 0.67 -28.46 11.53
N SER A 265 0.00 -29.42 12.17
CA SER A 265 -1.45 -29.37 12.40
C SER A 265 -1.92 -28.19 13.28
N ASN A 266 -1.01 -27.51 13.99
CA ASN A 266 -1.30 -26.33 14.80
C ASN A 266 -1.24 -25.03 14.01
N LEU A 267 -0.71 -25.08 12.79
CA LEU A 267 -0.53 -23.91 11.92
C LEU A 267 -1.49 -23.94 10.73
N LYS A 268 -1.66 -22.80 10.11
CA LYS A 268 -2.35 -22.65 8.83
C LYS A 268 -1.77 -21.49 8.03
N VAL A 269 -2.04 -21.51 6.75
CA VAL A 269 -1.63 -20.50 5.77
C VAL A 269 -2.86 -19.76 5.25
N ALA A 270 -2.75 -18.45 5.08
CA ALA A 270 -3.63 -17.63 4.27
C ALA A 270 -2.82 -17.08 3.10
N SER A 271 -3.36 -17.15 1.88
CA SER A 271 -2.65 -16.71 0.68
C SER A 271 -3.60 -16.04 -0.29
N ASN A 272 -3.07 -15.11 -1.08
CA ASN A 272 -3.81 -14.45 -2.14
C ASN A 272 -2.86 -13.95 -3.23
N VAL A 273 -3.35 -13.87 -4.47
CA VAL A 273 -2.74 -13.00 -5.48
C VAL A 273 -3.03 -11.57 -5.05
N THR A 274 -1.98 -10.81 -4.80
CA THR A 274 -2.12 -9.45 -4.30
C THR A 274 -2.21 -8.47 -5.47
N PRO A 275 -3.12 -7.49 -5.45
CA PRO A 275 -3.25 -6.50 -6.52
C PRO A 275 -2.09 -5.49 -6.48
N LEU A 276 -0.92 -5.97 -6.77
CA LEU A 276 0.29 -5.20 -6.99
C LEU A 276 1.11 -5.87 -8.10
N PHE A 277 1.85 -5.10 -8.86
CA PHE A 277 2.81 -5.65 -9.81
C PHE A 277 4.23 -5.59 -9.24
N HIS A 278 4.98 -6.68 -9.35
CA HIS A 278 6.43 -6.55 -9.38
C HIS A 278 6.82 -6.06 -10.78
N VAL A 279 7.54 -4.94 -10.81
CA VAL A 279 7.96 -4.30 -12.05
C VAL A 279 9.47 -4.08 -12.07
N LEU A 280 10.03 -4.03 -13.27
CA LEU A 280 11.35 -3.46 -13.52
C LEU A 280 11.17 -2.03 -14.03
N ILE A 281 11.72 -1.04 -13.35
CA ILE A 281 11.74 0.35 -13.80
C ILE A 281 13.01 0.57 -14.61
N PHE A 282 12.87 1.18 -15.78
CA PHE A 282 13.97 1.59 -16.66
C PHE A 282 14.20 3.10 -16.54
N ASN A 283 15.44 3.51 -16.34
CA ASN A 283 15.80 4.92 -16.41
C ASN A 283 15.97 5.33 -17.89
N THR A 284 14.89 5.85 -18.48
CA THR A 284 14.87 6.23 -19.90
C THR A 284 15.75 7.44 -20.22
N GLN A 285 16.29 8.12 -19.20
CA GLN A 285 17.18 9.28 -19.37
C GLN A 285 18.66 8.92 -19.27
N ASN A 286 18.99 7.68 -18.86
CA ASN A 286 20.36 7.18 -18.88
C ASN A 286 20.83 6.97 -20.31
N GLU A 287 22.09 7.30 -20.62
CA GLU A 287 22.65 7.28 -21.98
C GLU A 287 22.52 5.91 -22.69
N VAL A 288 22.71 4.80 -21.96
CA VAL A 288 22.56 3.44 -22.51
C VAL A 288 21.08 3.06 -22.63
N MET A 289 20.28 3.45 -21.65
CA MET A 289 18.87 3.09 -21.55
C MET A 289 17.94 3.98 -22.40
N LYS A 290 18.40 5.11 -22.91
CA LYS A 290 17.54 6.08 -23.64
C LYS A 290 16.98 5.57 -24.97
N ASN A 291 17.62 4.58 -25.60
CA ASN A 291 17.15 4.02 -26.86
C ASN A 291 15.94 3.10 -26.63
N PRO A 292 14.74 3.42 -27.18
CA PRO A 292 13.55 2.59 -27.00
C PRO A 292 13.73 1.15 -27.47
N LYS A 293 14.45 0.91 -28.59
CA LYS A 293 14.71 -0.45 -29.10
C LYS A 293 15.47 -1.30 -28.10
N PHE A 294 16.40 -0.70 -27.36
CA PHE A 294 17.14 -1.40 -26.32
C PHE A 294 16.19 -1.84 -25.18
N ARG A 295 15.34 -0.94 -24.69
CA ARG A 295 14.37 -1.27 -23.64
C ARG A 295 13.29 -2.25 -24.12
N GLN A 296 12.87 -2.17 -25.37
CA GLN A 296 12.02 -3.19 -25.99
C GLN A 296 12.70 -4.56 -26.01
N ALA A 297 13.99 -4.62 -26.38
CA ALA A 297 14.76 -5.86 -26.35
C ALA A 297 14.85 -6.44 -24.94
N LEU A 298 15.13 -5.61 -23.93
CA LEU A 298 15.12 -6.02 -22.51
C LEU A 298 13.75 -6.60 -22.09
N SER A 299 12.67 -5.94 -22.46
CA SER A 299 11.31 -6.38 -22.13
C SER A 299 10.94 -7.71 -22.78
N LEU A 300 11.18 -7.83 -24.11
CA LEU A 300 10.83 -9.01 -24.89
C LEU A 300 11.67 -10.25 -24.54
N ALA A 301 12.85 -10.07 -23.94
CA ALA A 301 13.76 -11.16 -23.55
C ALA A 301 13.40 -11.80 -22.21
N VAL A 302 12.42 -11.27 -21.46
CA VAL A 302 12.05 -11.81 -20.14
C VAL A 302 10.89 -12.80 -20.31
N ASP A 303 11.18 -14.08 -20.10
CA ASP A 303 10.17 -15.15 -20.02
C ASP A 303 9.52 -15.11 -18.63
N ARG A 304 8.39 -14.42 -18.53
CA ARG A 304 7.67 -14.19 -17.28
C ARG A 304 6.91 -15.43 -16.80
N ASP A 305 6.52 -16.32 -17.71
CA ASP A 305 5.88 -17.60 -17.35
C ASP A 305 6.91 -18.52 -16.68
N THR A 306 8.13 -18.60 -17.23
CA THR A 306 9.25 -19.31 -16.56
C THR A 306 9.57 -18.71 -15.19
N LEU A 307 9.54 -17.37 -15.03
CA LEU A 307 9.69 -16.75 -13.71
C LEU A 307 8.58 -17.14 -12.74
N ASN A 308 7.32 -17.19 -13.22
CA ASN A 308 6.18 -17.61 -12.40
C ASN A 308 6.33 -19.06 -11.92
N GLU A 309 6.66 -19.97 -12.82
CA GLU A 309 6.88 -21.38 -12.45
C GLU A 309 8.04 -21.53 -11.44
N ALA A 310 9.17 -20.89 -11.69
CA ALA A 310 10.36 -21.04 -10.85
C ALA A 310 10.23 -20.40 -9.47
N LEU A 311 9.62 -19.21 -9.37
CA LEU A 311 9.59 -18.42 -8.14
C LEU A 311 8.27 -18.54 -7.38
N TRP A 312 7.17 -18.84 -8.07
CA TRP A 312 5.81 -18.82 -7.53
C TRP A 312 5.07 -20.15 -7.68
N GLN A 313 5.72 -21.20 -8.25
CA GLN A 313 5.08 -22.48 -8.52
C GLN A 313 3.80 -22.34 -9.37
N GLY A 314 3.80 -21.43 -10.34
CA GLY A 314 2.66 -21.12 -11.19
C GLY A 314 1.51 -20.36 -10.52
N LYS A 315 1.67 -19.94 -9.24
CA LYS A 315 0.57 -19.35 -8.45
C LYS A 315 0.42 -17.84 -8.64
N ALA A 316 1.45 -17.15 -9.12
CA ALA A 316 1.36 -15.71 -9.47
C ALA A 316 0.56 -15.51 -10.76
N VAL A 317 0.13 -14.29 -11.04
CA VAL A 317 -0.54 -13.94 -12.30
C VAL A 317 0.43 -13.15 -13.18
N VAL A 318 0.59 -13.59 -14.43
CA VAL A 318 1.39 -12.90 -15.46
C VAL A 318 0.46 -12.12 -16.37
N PRO A 319 0.34 -10.78 -16.21
CA PRO A 319 -0.58 -9.99 -17.03
C PRO A 319 0.04 -9.68 -18.40
N SER A 320 -0.79 -9.60 -19.43
CA SER A 320 -0.37 -9.19 -20.78
C SER A 320 -0.10 -7.69 -20.91
N THR A 321 -0.68 -6.90 -20.03
CA THR A 321 -0.55 -5.44 -19.94
C THR A 321 -0.63 -4.98 -18.48
N HIS A 322 -0.47 -3.68 -18.24
CA HIS A 322 -0.68 -3.12 -16.91
C HIS A 322 -2.19 -3.01 -16.63
N THR A 323 -2.81 -4.09 -16.16
CA THR A 323 -4.26 -4.14 -15.89
C THR A 323 -4.61 -5.11 -14.78
N TYR A 324 -5.53 -4.72 -13.89
CA TYR A 324 -6.07 -5.56 -12.83
C TYR A 324 -7.56 -5.82 -13.07
N LYS A 325 -8.06 -7.00 -12.69
CA LYS A 325 -9.50 -7.31 -12.74
C LYS A 325 -10.35 -6.29 -11.98
N GLN A 326 -9.79 -5.74 -10.91
CA GLN A 326 -10.42 -4.74 -10.06
C GLN A 326 -10.65 -3.39 -10.75
N PHE A 327 -10.05 -3.14 -11.91
CA PHE A 327 -10.31 -1.93 -12.70
C PHE A 327 -11.71 -1.90 -13.34
N GLY A 328 -12.50 -2.98 -13.21
CA GLY A 328 -13.87 -3.03 -13.71
C GLY A 328 -13.94 -2.77 -15.22
N GLU A 329 -14.65 -1.72 -15.64
CA GLU A 329 -14.78 -1.36 -17.06
C GLU A 329 -13.46 -0.94 -17.72
N LEU A 330 -12.44 -0.55 -16.95
CA LEU A 330 -11.10 -0.22 -17.44
C LEU A 330 -10.16 -1.46 -17.48
N TYR A 331 -10.65 -2.65 -17.15
CA TYR A 331 -9.92 -3.90 -17.29
C TYR A 331 -9.78 -4.27 -18.77
N MET A 332 -8.57 -4.48 -19.26
CA MET A 332 -8.25 -4.70 -20.67
C MET A 332 -7.24 -5.85 -20.85
N PRO A 333 -7.63 -7.09 -20.55
CA PRO A 333 -6.74 -8.25 -20.66
C PRO A 333 -6.39 -8.59 -22.14
N GLU A 334 -7.12 -8.04 -23.09
CA GLU A 334 -6.89 -8.21 -24.52
C GLU A 334 -5.68 -7.43 -25.06
N LEU A 335 -5.19 -6.43 -24.31
CA LEU A 335 -3.99 -5.70 -24.69
C LEU A 335 -2.74 -6.55 -24.43
N ASN A 336 -1.78 -6.48 -25.33
CA ASN A 336 -0.50 -7.17 -25.24
C ASN A 336 0.66 -6.17 -25.24
N THR A 337 0.86 -5.51 -24.10
CA THR A 337 1.93 -4.53 -23.91
C THR A 337 3.27 -5.23 -23.64
N PHE A 338 3.25 -6.31 -22.86
CA PHE A 338 4.41 -7.04 -22.40
C PHE A 338 4.39 -8.46 -22.96
N GLU A 339 4.90 -8.64 -24.17
CA GLU A 339 5.05 -9.97 -24.80
C GLU A 339 6.45 -10.56 -24.57
N TYR A 340 6.57 -11.88 -24.63
CA TYR A 340 7.85 -12.57 -24.71
C TYR A 340 8.11 -12.97 -26.15
N ASP A 341 9.22 -12.51 -26.72
CA ASP A 341 9.67 -12.88 -28.08
C ASP A 341 11.19 -12.73 -28.16
N LEU A 342 11.88 -13.85 -27.93
CA LEU A 342 13.34 -13.87 -27.87
C LEU A 342 14.01 -13.49 -29.19
N GLU A 343 13.44 -13.90 -30.34
CA GLU A 343 14.02 -13.59 -31.65
C GLU A 343 13.87 -12.12 -32.00
N LYS A 344 12.73 -11.54 -31.70
CA LYS A 344 12.49 -10.09 -31.84
C LYS A 344 13.38 -9.30 -30.87
N ALA A 345 13.59 -9.81 -29.65
CA ALA A 345 14.50 -9.20 -28.68
C ALA A 345 15.93 -9.11 -29.22
N LYS A 346 16.48 -10.22 -29.76
CA LYS A 346 17.82 -10.25 -30.36
C LYS A 346 17.93 -9.29 -31.55
N LYS A 347 16.92 -9.23 -32.40
CA LYS A 347 16.88 -8.31 -33.55
C LYS A 347 16.90 -6.86 -33.09
N LEU A 348 16.05 -6.48 -32.13
CA LEU A 348 16.00 -5.12 -31.59
C LEU A 348 17.29 -4.76 -30.84
N LEU A 349 17.89 -5.70 -30.14
CA LEU A 349 19.19 -5.52 -29.49
C LEU A 349 20.27 -5.15 -30.52
N ALA A 350 20.36 -5.90 -31.63
CA ALA A 350 21.30 -5.60 -32.69
C ALA A 350 21.05 -4.22 -33.37
N GLU A 351 19.78 -3.81 -33.45
CA GLU A 351 19.37 -2.52 -34.04
C GLU A 351 19.51 -1.35 -33.03
N SER A 352 19.68 -1.63 -31.73
CA SER A 352 19.67 -0.62 -30.68
C SER A 352 20.98 0.16 -30.55
N GLY A 353 22.06 -0.35 -31.15
CA GLY A 353 23.40 0.21 -30.98
C GLY A 353 24.05 -0.12 -29.63
N TYR A 354 23.50 -1.08 -28.88
CA TYR A 354 24.14 -1.59 -27.65
C TYR A 354 25.51 -2.19 -27.99
N ASN A 355 26.54 -1.78 -27.26
CA ASN A 355 27.93 -2.10 -27.56
C ASN A 355 28.65 -2.81 -26.42
N GLY A 356 27.89 -3.50 -25.57
CA GLY A 356 28.42 -4.31 -24.48
C GLY A 356 28.64 -3.56 -23.17
N GLU A 357 27.99 -2.42 -22.96
CA GLU A 357 27.96 -1.69 -21.71
C GLU A 357 27.34 -2.57 -20.60
N GLU A 358 27.88 -2.45 -19.38
CA GLU A 358 27.35 -3.19 -18.24
C GLU A 358 26.07 -2.52 -17.72
N ILE A 359 24.97 -3.26 -17.66
CA ILE A 359 23.68 -2.79 -17.14
C ILE A 359 23.60 -3.03 -15.64
N ARG A 360 23.60 -1.94 -14.87
CA ARG A 360 23.41 -1.98 -13.42
C ARG A 360 21.94 -2.23 -13.09
N MET A 361 21.69 -3.26 -12.27
CA MET A 361 20.38 -3.70 -11.82
C MET A 361 20.30 -3.56 -10.29
N ASP A 362 19.59 -2.57 -9.78
CA ASP A 362 19.49 -2.29 -8.34
C ASP A 362 18.31 -3.05 -7.72
N THR A 363 18.55 -3.68 -6.56
CA THR A 363 17.56 -4.42 -5.80
C THR A 363 17.88 -4.41 -4.30
N SER A 364 16.89 -4.74 -3.46
CA SER A 364 17.08 -5.05 -2.04
C SER A 364 16.97 -6.56 -1.81
N ALA A 365 17.74 -7.09 -0.86
CA ALA A 365 17.70 -8.51 -0.55
C ALA A 365 16.42 -8.95 0.16
N VAL A 366 15.78 -8.05 0.91
CA VAL A 366 14.72 -8.42 1.87
C VAL A 366 13.37 -7.73 1.61
N TYR A 367 13.31 -6.71 0.75
CA TYR A 367 12.11 -5.87 0.59
C TYR A 367 10.94 -6.62 -0.07
N TYR A 368 11.24 -7.46 -1.09
CA TYR A 368 10.22 -8.21 -1.84
C TYR A 368 10.39 -9.71 -1.67
N THR A 369 9.30 -10.43 -1.46
CA THR A 369 9.30 -11.89 -1.59
C THR A 369 9.83 -12.26 -2.98
N ASN A 370 10.86 -13.10 -3.03
CA ASN A 370 11.55 -13.52 -4.27
C ASN A 370 12.18 -12.38 -5.12
N GLY A 371 12.27 -11.15 -4.60
CA GLY A 371 12.72 -9.99 -5.39
C GLY A 371 14.13 -10.11 -5.93
N LEU A 372 15.10 -10.51 -5.10
CA LEU A 372 16.48 -10.75 -5.51
C LEU A 372 16.58 -11.92 -6.50
N LEU A 373 15.86 -13.01 -6.26
CA LEU A 373 15.85 -14.17 -7.16
C LEU A 373 15.28 -13.81 -8.54
N ALA A 374 14.22 -12.99 -8.59
CA ALA A 374 13.68 -12.48 -9.85
C ALA A 374 14.71 -11.65 -10.61
N MET A 375 15.45 -10.77 -9.93
CA MET A 375 16.51 -9.97 -10.57
C MET A 375 17.63 -10.85 -11.11
N GLN A 376 18.04 -11.89 -10.38
CA GLN A 376 19.05 -12.86 -10.83
C GLN A 376 18.59 -13.61 -12.08
N ALA A 377 17.35 -14.11 -12.09
CA ALA A 377 16.80 -14.82 -13.23
C ALA A 377 16.67 -13.92 -14.48
N VAL A 378 16.22 -12.67 -14.30
CA VAL A 378 16.16 -11.68 -15.40
C VAL A 378 17.56 -11.36 -15.93
N ALA A 379 18.54 -11.18 -15.03
CA ALA A 379 19.94 -10.95 -15.42
C ALA A 379 20.49 -12.09 -16.27
N GLU A 380 20.19 -13.35 -15.90
CA GLU A 380 20.57 -14.52 -16.68
C GLU A 380 19.92 -14.52 -18.07
N MET A 381 18.60 -14.24 -18.16
CA MET A 381 17.90 -14.15 -19.45
C MET A 381 18.53 -13.09 -20.36
N TRP A 382 18.91 -11.94 -19.84
CA TRP A 382 19.58 -10.87 -20.59
C TRP A 382 21.01 -11.24 -20.97
N ASN A 383 21.78 -11.89 -20.09
CA ASN A 383 23.13 -12.36 -20.38
C ASN A 383 23.12 -13.41 -21.51
N ASN A 384 22.08 -14.26 -21.59
CA ASN A 384 21.93 -15.28 -22.62
C ASN A 384 21.73 -14.72 -24.04
N ILE A 385 21.36 -13.44 -24.16
CA ILE A 385 21.28 -12.74 -25.46
C ILE A 385 22.42 -11.74 -25.67
N GLY A 386 23.45 -11.76 -24.80
CA GLY A 386 24.65 -10.95 -24.94
C GLY A 386 24.64 -9.60 -24.24
N ILE A 387 23.65 -9.34 -23.36
CA ILE A 387 23.62 -8.13 -22.54
C ILE A 387 24.38 -8.41 -21.25
N LYS A 388 25.36 -7.58 -20.92
CA LYS A 388 26.13 -7.70 -19.68
C LYS A 388 25.36 -7.06 -18.53
N THR A 389 25.20 -7.78 -17.44
CA THR A 389 24.47 -7.29 -16.27
C THR A 389 25.31 -7.34 -15.00
N ARG A 390 25.03 -6.41 -14.08
CA ARG A 390 25.58 -6.42 -12.72
C ARG A 390 24.48 -6.09 -11.72
N ILE A 391 24.18 -7.02 -10.81
CA ILE A 391 23.23 -6.80 -9.72
C ILE A 391 23.93 -6.03 -8.60
N ASN A 392 23.30 -4.95 -8.17
CA ASN A 392 23.69 -4.16 -7.02
C ASN A 392 22.62 -4.33 -5.93
N VAL A 393 23.01 -4.95 -4.81
CA VAL A 393 22.12 -5.14 -3.66
C VAL A 393 22.33 -4.01 -2.68
N ASP A 394 21.29 -3.21 -2.43
CA ASP A 394 21.31 -2.10 -1.47
C ASP A 394 20.07 -2.15 -0.58
N ASP A 395 20.28 -2.42 0.71
CA ASP A 395 19.21 -2.48 1.70
C ASP A 395 18.81 -1.10 2.25
N LYS A 396 19.61 -0.07 2.00
CA LYS A 396 19.35 1.33 2.41
C LYS A 396 18.69 2.16 1.33
N TRP A 397 18.08 1.53 0.36
CA TRP A 397 17.37 2.11 -0.76
C TRP A 397 17.13 3.64 -0.67
N THR A 398 18.03 4.41 -1.25
CA THR A 398 17.85 5.84 -1.45
C THR A 398 17.27 6.04 -2.86
N GLY A 399 15.98 6.34 -2.98
CA GLY A 399 15.24 6.39 -4.24
C GLY A 399 15.78 7.29 -5.37
N ASN A 400 16.86 8.04 -5.16
CA ASN A 400 17.33 9.13 -6.03
C ASN A 400 18.76 8.93 -6.57
N ASP A 401 19.16 7.70 -6.88
CA ASP A 401 20.45 7.50 -7.57
C ASP A 401 20.29 7.79 -9.09
N PRO A 402 20.85 8.88 -9.62
CA PRO A 402 20.76 9.22 -11.04
C PRO A 402 21.54 8.22 -11.93
N THR A 403 22.44 7.44 -11.35
CA THR A 403 23.22 6.42 -12.09
C THR A 403 22.49 5.09 -12.21
N MET A 404 21.34 4.92 -11.56
CA MET A 404 20.48 3.75 -11.69
C MET A 404 20.07 3.57 -13.14
N MET A 405 20.14 2.33 -13.64
CA MET A 405 19.73 1.98 -14.99
C MET A 405 18.44 1.15 -14.97
N VAL A 406 18.41 0.12 -14.13
CA VAL A 406 17.27 -0.76 -13.91
C VAL A 406 17.09 -1.00 -12.41
N ARG A 407 15.86 -1.04 -11.93
CA ARG A 407 15.56 -1.51 -10.58
C ARG A 407 14.23 -2.26 -10.53
N ASN A 408 14.09 -3.17 -9.59
CA ASN A 408 12.78 -3.71 -9.26
C ASN A 408 12.01 -2.78 -8.31
N TRP A 409 10.68 -2.87 -8.39
CA TRP A 409 9.77 -2.13 -7.53
C TRP A 409 8.43 -2.85 -7.43
N SER A 410 7.70 -2.66 -6.32
CA SER A 410 6.31 -3.07 -6.22
C SER A 410 5.40 -1.90 -6.56
N ASN A 411 4.57 -2.07 -7.58
CA ASN A 411 3.58 -1.09 -8.01
C ASN A 411 2.19 -1.52 -7.53
N PRO A 412 1.76 -1.12 -6.32
CA PRO A 412 0.47 -1.54 -5.77
C PRO A 412 -0.68 -0.82 -6.45
N MET A 413 -1.84 -1.47 -6.41
CA MET A 413 -3.11 -0.84 -6.70
C MET A 413 -3.62 -0.15 -5.42
N TYR A 414 -3.36 1.15 -5.28
CA TYR A 414 -3.86 1.92 -4.13
C TYR A 414 -5.38 2.06 -4.13
N PHE A 415 -5.99 2.04 -5.31
CA PHE A 415 -7.43 2.01 -5.51
C PHE A 415 -7.76 1.40 -6.88
N ALA A 416 -8.99 0.91 -7.05
CA ALA A 416 -9.44 0.13 -8.20
C ALA A 416 -9.67 1.02 -9.46
N ASP A 417 -8.60 1.67 -9.91
CA ASP A 417 -8.52 2.48 -11.12
C ASP A 417 -7.06 2.50 -11.61
N PRO A 418 -6.78 2.52 -12.91
CA PRO A 418 -5.42 2.59 -13.42
C PRO A 418 -4.62 3.78 -12.89
N PHE A 419 -5.28 4.90 -12.57
CA PHE A 419 -4.63 6.03 -11.93
C PHE A 419 -4.04 5.65 -10.56
N GLY A 420 -4.68 4.75 -9.81
CA GLY A 420 -4.23 4.25 -8.52
C GLY A 420 -3.02 3.31 -8.55
N SER A 421 -2.56 2.93 -9.72
CA SER A 421 -1.40 2.06 -9.92
C SER A 421 -0.43 2.66 -10.94
N PHE A 422 -0.79 2.69 -12.22
CA PHE A 422 0.02 3.28 -13.28
C PHE A 422 0.36 4.75 -13.01
N GLY A 423 -0.65 5.56 -12.64
CA GLY A 423 -0.50 6.98 -12.38
C GLY A 423 0.44 7.31 -11.22
N VAL A 424 0.59 6.40 -10.28
CA VAL A 424 1.46 6.60 -9.09
C VAL A 424 2.92 6.89 -9.44
N MET A 425 3.39 6.40 -10.60
CA MET A 425 4.78 6.54 -11.00
C MET A 425 4.95 7.28 -12.32
N TRP A 426 4.03 7.09 -13.28
CA TRP A 426 4.20 7.54 -14.66
C TRP A 426 3.25 8.68 -15.09
N ALA A 427 2.56 9.32 -14.15
CA ALA A 427 1.85 10.56 -14.40
C ALA A 427 2.82 11.68 -14.84
N PRO A 428 2.43 12.58 -15.75
CA PRO A 428 3.16 13.81 -15.98
C PRO A 428 3.31 14.63 -14.67
N GLY A 429 4.52 15.09 -14.39
CA GLY A 429 4.88 15.72 -13.11
C GLY A 429 5.08 14.73 -11.96
N GLY A 430 4.89 13.42 -12.20
CA GLY A 430 4.97 12.37 -11.21
C GLY A 430 6.39 11.98 -10.79
N PRO A 431 6.51 10.98 -9.87
CA PRO A 431 7.79 10.60 -9.28
C PRO A 431 8.86 10.21 -10.31
N SER A 432 8.52 9.47 -11.34
CA SER A 432 9.50 9.07 -12.38
C SER A 432 10.05 10.26 -13.15
N GLU A 433 9.23 11.29 -13.42
CA GLU A 433 9.69 12.53 -14.06
C GLU A 433 10.47 13.39 -13.06
N GLY A 434 9.96 13.56 -11.85
CA GLY A 434 10.63 14.33 -10.79
C GLY A 434 11.99 13.78 -10.38
N GLU A 435 12.17 12.46 -10.48
CA GLU A 435 13.44 11.76 -10.24
C GLU A 435 14.35 11.72 -11.50
N GLY A 436 13.93 12.33 -12.63
CA GLY A 436 14.69 12.40 -13.87
C GLY A 436 14.86 11.06 -14.59
N ARG A 437 13.95 10.09 -14.39
CA ARG A 437 14.02 8.75 -14.98
C ARG A 437 13.13 8.56 -16.19
N PHE A 438 12.06 9.36 -16.28
CA PHE A 438 11.07 9.32 -17.36
C PHE A 438 10.73 10.75 -17.74
N LYS A 439 10.61 11.01 -19.04
CA LYS A 439 10.20 12.34 -19.52
C LYS A 439 9.06 12.14 -20.53
N PRO A 440 7.80 12.35 -20.12
CA PRO A 440 6.67 12.29 -21.02
C PRO A 440 6.74 13.39 -22.08
N ASP A 441 6.36 13.09 -23.31
CA ASP A 441 6.20 14.07 -24.37
C ASP A 441 4.83 14.78 -24.27
N GLU A 442 4.62 15.81 -25.08
CA GLU A 442 3.36 16.56 -25.12
C GLU A 442 2.15 15.69 -25.49
N ALA A 443 2.35 14.71 -26.38
CA ALA A 443 1.27 13.82 -26.82
C ALA A 443 0.88 12.86 -25.68
N TYR A 444 1.87 12.35 -24.94
CA TYR A 444 1.61 11.56 -23.71
C TYR A 444 0.80 12.40 -22.71
N GLY A 445 1.19 13.65 -22.47
CA GLY A 445 0.48 14.56 -21.58
C GLY A 445 -0.99 14.79 -21.98
N LYS A 446 -1.27 14.97 -23.27
CA LYS A 446 -2.64 15.12 -23.78
C LYS A 446 -3.48 13.84 -23.59
N THR A 447 -2.91 12.68 -23.87
CA THR A 447 -3.58 11.40 -23.66
C THR A 447 -3.82 11.15 -22.16
N TRP A 448 -2.84 11.51 -21.31
CA TRP A 448 -2.96 11.44 -19.86
C TRP A 448 -4.11 12.32 -19.33
N GLU A 449 -4.22 13.56 -19.78
CA GLU A 449 -5.31 14.47 -19.40
C GLU A 449 -6.69 13.87 -19.72
N LYS A 450 -6.85 13.30 -20.91
CA LYS A 450 -8.08 12.63 -21.32
C LYS A 450 -8.36 11.40 -20.44
N PHE A 451 -7.35 10.56 -20.16
CA PHE A 451 -7.48 9.42 -19.28
C PHE A 451 -7.88 9.84 -17.86
N ARG A 452 -7.22 10.85 -17.30
CA ARG A 452 -7.37 11.23 -15.89
C ARG A 452 -8.69 11.97 -15.60
N PHE A 453 -9.15 12.81 -16.50
CA PHE A 453 -10.21 13.79 -16.23
C PHE A 453 -11.46 13.67 -17.08
N SER A 454 -11.53 12.72 -18.01
CA SER A 454 -12.80 12.49 -18.74
C SER A 454 -13.85 11.95 -17.78
N ASP A 455 -15.07 12.45 -17.89
CA ASP A 455 -16.27 11.99 -17.16
C ASP A 455 -16.85 10.69 -17.76
N LYS A 456 -16.45 10.37 -19.00
CA LYS A 456 -16.91 9.16 -19.71
C LYS A 456 -15.91 8.03 -19.58
N VAL A 457 -16.34 6.91 -18.99
CA VAL A 457 -15.50 5.71 -18.82
C VAL A 457 -14.95 5.22 -20.16
N ALA A 458 -15.75 5.25 -21.24
CA ALA A 458 -15.30 4.86 -22.57
C ALA A 458 -14.12 5.70 -23.09
N ASP A 459 -14.14 7.02 -22.87
CA ASP A 459 -13.05 7.92 -23.24
C ASP A 459 -11.81 7.67 -22.39
N ARG A 460 -11.97 7.42 -21.09
CA ARG A 460 -10.89 7.03 -20.19
C ARG A 460 -10.25 5.71 -20.62
N LYS A 461 -11.08 4.70 -20.96
CA LYS A 461 -10.62 3.40 -21.43
C LYS A 461 -9.80 3.52 -22.72
N ALA A 462 -10.30 4.26 -23.70
CA ALA A 462 -9.60 4.48 -24.97
C ALA A 462 -8.26 5.22 -24.76
N ALA A 463 -8.23 6.24 -23.92
CA ALA A 463 -7.00 6.96 -23.59
C ALA A 463 -5.99 6.09 -22.83
N TYR A 464 -6.46 5.22 -21.91
CA TYR A 464 -5.59 4.29 -21.19
C TYR A 464 -5.00 3.23 -22.14
N ALA A 465 -5.78 2.72 -23.09
CA ALA A 465 -5.29 1.81 -24.13
C ALA A 465 -4.19 2.48 -24.98
N GLU A 466 -4.36 3.75 -25.35
CA GLU A 466 -3.34 4.52 -26.08
C GLU A 466 -2.07 4.70 -25.24
N LEU A 467 -2.19 4.96 -23.93
CA LEU A 467 -1.02 5.00 -23.03
C LEU A 467 -0.28 3.67 -23.01
N MET A 468 -1.00 2.54 -22.95
CA MET A 468 -0.38 1.20 -22.96
C MET A 468 0.32 0.88 -24.28
N ASP A 469 -0.22 1.35 -25.42
CA ASP A 469 0.45 1.23 -26.71
C ASP A 469 1.75 2.04 -26.76
N ARG A 470 1.75 3.27 -26.22
CA ARG A 470 2.97 4.08 -26.08
C ARG A 470 4.01 3.39 -25.17
N ILE A 471 3.58 2.80 -24.05
CA ILE A 471 4.45 2.03 -23.17
C ILE A 471 5.06 0.83 -23.91
N LYS A 472 4.31 0.16 -24.78
CA LYS A 472 4.85 -0.91 -25.62
C LYS A 472 5.94 -0.42 -26.57
N GLN A 473 5.77 0.77 -27.15
CA GLN A 473 6.71 1.34 -28.12
C GLN A 473 7.93 1.96 -27.47
N ASP A 474 7.77 2.53 -26.27
CA ASP A 474 8.82 3.23 -25.52
C ASP A 474 8.75 2.86 -24.03
N PRO A 475 9.14 1.63 -23.65
CA PRO A 475 8.88 1.11 -22.31
C PRO A 475 9.72 1.79 -21.23
N PRO A 476 9.13 2.52 -20.27
CA PRO A 476 9.80 2.99 -19.07
C PRO A 476 9.80 1.93 -17.95
N PHE A 477 9.10 0.83 -18.14
CA PHE A 477 9.03 -0.29 -17.21
C PHE A 477 8.61 -1.59 -17.90
N LEU A 478 8.81 -2.71 -17.21
CA LEU A 478 8.26 -4.03 -17.52
C LEU A 478 7.51 -4.55 -16.31
N VAL A 479 6.26 -5.00 -16.49
CA VAL A 479 5.54 -5.78 -15.46
C VAL A 479 6.03 -7.21 -15.51
N LEU A 480 6.49 -7.74 -14.37
CA LEU A 480 6.87 -9.14 -14.24
C LEU A 480 5.65 -10.01 -13.95
N TYR A 481 4.97 -9.78 -12.83
CA TYR A 481 3.81 -10.56 -12.37
C TYR A 481 3.08 -9.84 -11.22
N GLU A 482 1.85 -10.31 -10.91
CA GLU A 482 1.19 -10.10 -9.62
C GLU A 482 1.61 -11.24 -8.69
N PRO A 483 2.32 -10.97 -7.58
CA PRO A 483 2.83 -12.02 -6.71
C PRO A 483 1.74 -12.74 -5.94
N PHE A 484 2.02 -13.98 -5.58
CA PHE A 484 1.21 -14.77 -4.66
C PHE A 484 1.79 -14.64 -3.26
N GLU A 485 1.21 -13.75 -2.47
CA GLU A 485 1.66 -13.48 -1.11
C GLU A 485 0.99 -14.40 -0.10
N SER A 486 1.74 -14.81 0.90
CA SER A 486 1.27 -15.74 1.93
C SER A 486 1.66 -15.28 3.33
N TRP A 487 0.78 -15.61 4.26
CA TRP A 487 0.92 -15.41 5.70
C TRP A 487 0.69 -16.75 6.39
N ALA A 488 1.43 -17.01 7.46
CA ALA A 488 1.21 -18.19 8.27
C ALA A 488 0.85 -17.80 9.71
N MET A 489 -0.01 -18.58 10.35
CA MET A 489 -0.51 -18.26 11.67
C MET A 489 -0.89 -19.49 12.48
N GLN A 490 -1.02 -19.30 13.79
CA GLN A 490 -1.59 -20.30 14.68
C GLN A 490 -3.03 -20.63 14.23
N LYS A 491 -3.44 -21.89 14.33
CA LYS A 491 -4.73 -22.38 13.80
C LYS A 491 -5.95 -21.65 14.38
N GLY A 492 -5.85 -21.16 15.63
CA GLY A 492 -6.89 -20.40 16.31
C GLY A 492 -7.10 -18.98 15.77
N ILE A 493 -6.16 -18.42 15.02
CA ILE A 493 -6.30 -17.08 14.44
C ILE A 493 -7.05 -17.18 13.11
N GLN A 494 -8.09 -16.36 12.92
CA GLN A 494 -8.78 -16.21 11.63
C GLN A 494 -8.44 -14.81 11.08
N TRP A 495 -7.54 -14.78 10.13
CA TRP A 495 -7.12 -13.57 9.42
C TRP A 495 -6.78 -13.93 7.98
N GLY A 496 -6.95 -12.99 7.09
CA GLY A 496 -6.55 -13.09 5.69
C GLY A 496 -6.62 -11.74 4.99
N PRO A 497 -5.89 -11.59 3.87
CA PRO A 497 -5.94 -10.36 3.10
C PRO A 497 -7.35 -10.13 2.54
N LYS A 498 -7.81 -8.88 2.65
CA LYS A 498 -9.12 -8.44 2.16
C LYS A 498 -9.01 -8.00 0.69
N PRO A 499 -9.93 -8.38 -0.21
CA PRO A 499 -9.85 -8.04 -1.64
C PRO A 499 -9.83 -6.54 -1.94
N GLY A 500 -10.50 -5.75 -1.11
CA GLY A 500 -10.62 -4.31 -1.27
C GLY A 500 -9.49 -3.50 -0.63
N HIS A 501 -8.66 -4.09 0.22
CA HIS A 501 -7.55 -3.39 0.85
C HIS A 501 -6.36 -3.23 -0.10
N ILE A 502 -5.54 -2.22 0.18
CA ILE A 502 -4.19 -2.13 -0.37
C ILE A 502 -3.43 -3.42 0.00
N PRO A 503 -2.64 -3.98 -0.90
CA PRO A 503 -1.80 -5.13 -0.59
C PRO A 503 -0.98 -4.93 0.69
N TYR A 504 -0.81 -6.00 1.45
CA TYR A 504 -0.02 -6.09 2.70
C TYR A 504 -0.64 -5.46 3.96
N VAL A 505 -1.79 -4.78 3.90
CA VAL A 505 -2.39 -4.18 5.11
C VAL A 505 -2.60 -5.22 6.19
N LEU A 506 -1.98 -4.98 7.35
CA LEU A 506 -2.15 -5.74 8.56
C LEU A 506 -3.23 -5.06 9.41
N ASP A 507 -4.47 -5.28 9.05
CA ASP A 507 -5.63 -4.74 9.77
C ASP A 507 -6.06 -5.69 10.88
N PHE A 508 -6.03 -5.23 12.12
CA PHE A 508 -6.39 -5.96 13.32
C PHE A 508 -7.71 -5.48 13.94
N ARG A 509 -8.52 -4.75 13.19
CA ARG A 509 -9.86 -4.28 13.61
C ARG A 509 -10.84 -5.44 13.77
N ALA A 510 -11.96 -5.16 14.43
CA ALA A 510 -13.11 -6.05 14.44
C ALA A 510 -13.56 -6.38 12.99
N GLY A 511 -13.85 -7.65 12.74
CA GLY A 511 -14.21 -8.15 11.41
C GLY A 511 -13.05 -8.42 10.45
N SER A 512 -11.84 -7.88 10.70
CA SER A 512 -10.64 -8.21 9.91
C SER A 512 -9.87 -9.39 10.48
N ILE A 513 -9.87 -9.53 11.80
CA ILE A 513 -9.24 -10.64 12.50
C ILE A 513 -10.14 -11.16 13.62
N THR A 514 -10.19 -12.46 13.81
CA THR A 514 -10.90 -13.10 14.91
C THR A 514 -10.07 -14.23 15.51
N VAL A 515 -10.37 -14.58 16.76
CA VAL A 515 -9.85 -15.77 17.41
C VAL A 515 -10.97 -16.82 17.43
N ALA A 516 -10.66 -18.03 16.99
CA ALA A 516 -11.62 -19.13 17.08
C ALA A 516 -11.97 -19.35 18.57
N SER A 517 -13.26 -19.36 18.89
CA SER A 517 -13.73 -19.80 20.22
C SER A 517 -13.31 -21.26 20.41
N ASN A 518 -12.61 -21.55 21.49
CA ASN A 518 -12.26 -22.92 21.88
C ASN A 518 -13.53 -23.72 22.19
#